data_edd41a87ec0b405a50b75c384ced6ac9
#
_entry.id   edd41a87ec0b405a50b75c384ced6ac9
#
_cell.length_a   1.000
_cell.length_b   1.000
_cell.length_c   1.000
_cell.angle_alpha   90.00
_cell.angle_beta   90.00
_cell.angle_gamma   90.00
#
_symmetry.space_group_name_H-M   'P 1'
#
loop_
_entity.id
_entity.type
_entity.pdbx_description
1 polymer ?
#
loop_
_entity_poly.entity_id
_entity_poly.type
_entity_poly.pdbx_seq_one_letter_code
_entity_poly.pdbx_strand_id
1 'polypeptide(L)'
;ALEAVREVKKNIKDLNIQCDLIEGYIQAAVNKSHDEELKKYVDQLQTEYNYESATYLSKSQMEQYFESPYYKSAMYDSECGQIHPLNYCLGLAKELLKNKNCKIFEDTGVISYNSQNKVTINTEKNINIKADKLIICCNAYIGDLNKSLRRKIMPVKTYVSAFTQIPKKELDKYFRKPITVGDMLFVLNYFRLDSNNNLIFGGGVSYSNIDPINLELSLKKSIRKILPGLEKFKAWCTWSGHVAITVNRFPHIGSIDNNIFFAQGYSGHGLAITTMVGKMLAEVISNQNNNLSLFEKFKHKNFPGFGIIDKPLLVLAMSYFKLKDHLSLK
;
A
#
# COMPACT_ATOMS: atom_id res chain seq x y z
N ALA A 1 -6.36 5.45 11.15
CA ALA A 1 -5.73 5.87 9.88
C ALA A 1 -5.01 7.22 10.04
N LEU A 2 -5.66 8.26 10.53
CA LEU A 2 -5.06 9.60 10.69
C LEU A 2 -3.82 9.60 11.59
N GLU A 3 -3.91 8.96 12.74
CA GLU A 3 -2.77 8.81 13.65
C GLU A 3 -1.59 8.09 12.98
N ALA A 4 -1.86 7.12 12.10
CA ALA A 4 -0.83 6.43 11.35
C ALA A 4 -0.08 7.35 10.38
N VAL A 5 -0.79 8.25 9.69
CA VAL A 5 -0.18 9.28 8.83
C VAL A 5 0.65 10.26 9.63
N ARG A 6 0.11 10.71 10.77
CA ARG A 6 0.82 11.61 11.68
C ARG A 6 2.09 10.99 12.26
N GLU A 7 2.06 9.69 12.58
CA GLU A 7 3.25 8.96 13.05
C GLU A 7 4.34 8.87 11.99
N VAL A 8 3.98 8.66 10.70
CA VAL A 8 4.95 8.73 9.59
C VAL A 8 5.57 10.13 9.50
N LYS A 9 4.75 11.19 9.48
CA LYS A 9 5.24 12.58 9.43
C LYS A 9 6.14 12.90 10.62
N LYS A 10 5.77 12.43 11.81
CA LYS A 10 6.55 12.59 13.04
C LYS A 10 7.91 11.91 12.90
N ASN A 11 7.96 10.64 12.45
CA ASN A 11 9.23 9.93 12.26
C ASN A 11 10.12 10.62 11.24
N ILE A 12 9.55 11.11 10.12
CA ILE A 12 10.29 11.86 9.11
C ILE A 12 10.97 13.08 9.73
N LYS A 13 10.23 13.84 10.53
CA LYS A 13 10.72 15.05 11.19
C LYS A 13 11.74 14.72 12.28
N ASP A 14 11.39 13.85 13.22
CA ASP A 14 12.18 13.59 14.42
C ASP A 14 13.51 12.88 14.08
N LEU A 15 13.50 12.02 13.08
CA LEU A 15 14.67 11.26 12.63
C LEU A 15 15.37 11.91 11.42
N ASN A 16 14.88 13.06 10.96
CA ASN A 16 15.42 13.80 9.80
C ASN A 16 15.56 12.92 8.54
N ILE A 17 14.54 12.13 8.23
CA ILE A 17 14.56 11.21 7.09
C ILE A 17 14.28 11.96 5.80
N GLN A 18 15.23 11.91 4.85
CA GLN A 18 15.10 12.53 3.52
C GLN A 18 14.33 11.59 2.58
N CYS A 19 13.01 11.71 2.55
CA CYS A 19 12.13 10.83 1.77
C CYS A 19 11.05 11.59 0.96
N ASP A 20 11.32 12.83 0.61
CA ASP A 20 10.51 13.64 -0.32
C ASP A 20 9.02 13.68 0.07
N LEU A 21 8.74 14.04 1.33
CA LEU A 21 7.34 14.21 1.77
C LEU A 21 6.69 15.38 1.02
N ILE A 22 5.63 15.08 0.30
CA ILE A 22 4.76 16.05 -0.39
C ILE A 22 3.34 15.81 0.09
N GLU A 23 2.70 16.84 0.63
CA GLU A 23 1.34 16.77 1.14
C GLU A 23 0.31 16.93 0.03
N GLY A 24 -0.86 16.36 0.25
CA GLY A 24 -1.99 16.36 -0.66
C GLY A 24 -2.17 15.04 -1.42
N TYR A 25 -3.38 14.52 -1.35
CA TYR A 25 -3.83 13.34 -2.06
C TYR A 25 -5.15 13.61 -2.77
N ILE A 26 -5.27 13.16 -4.00
CA ILE A 26 -6.51 13.20 -4.77
C ILE A 26 -7.03 11.77 -4.97
N GLN A 27 -8.28 11.53 -4.57
CA GLN A 27 -9.04 10.36 -4.96
C GLN A 27 -10.03 10.75 -6.06
N ALA A 28 -9.82 10.26 -7.28
CA ALA A 28 -10.52 10.73 -8.46
C ALA A 28 -11.68 9.81 -8.86
N ALA A 29 -12.86 10.40 -9.12
CA ALA A 29 -14.04 9.73 -9.63
C ALA A 29 -13.95 9.57 -11.14
N VAL A 30 -14.21 8.35 -11.62
CA VAL A 30 -14.15 8.02 -13.05
C VAL A 30 -15.51 8.16 -13.74
N ASN A 31 -16.59 7.92 -13.01
CA ASN A 31 -17.96 7.94 -13.51
C ASN A 31 -18.92 8.64 -12.53
N LYS A 32 -20.19 8.76 -12.90
CA LYS A 32 -21.21 9.43 -12.09
C LYS A 32 -21.45 8.73 -10.74
N SER A 33 -21.44 7.40 -10.71
CA SER A 33 -21.62 6.64 -9.46
C SER A 33 -20.50 6.92 -8.47
N HIS A 34 -19.24 6.96 -8.96
CA HIS A 34 -18.08 7.33 -8.14
C HIS A 34 -18.15 8.79 -7.65
N ASP A 35 -18.69 9.71 -8.47
CA ASP A 35 -18.88 11.10 -8.07
C ASP A 35 -19.88 11.21 -6.91
N GLU A 36 -21.01 10.51 -7.01
CA GLU A 36 -22.03 10.48 -5.96
C GLU A 36 -21.51 9.81 -4.67
N GLU A 37 -20.72 8.75 -4.81
CA GLU A 37 -20.09 8.07 -3.68
C GLU A 37 -19.07 8.98 -2.97
N LEU A 38 -18.24 9.71 -3.71
CA LEU A 38 -17.28 10.66 -3.13
C LEU A 38 -17.96 11.78 -2.36
N LYS A 39 -19.05 12.34 -2.89
CA LYS A 39 -19.81 13.38 -2.18
C LYS A 39 -20.31 12.88 -0.82
N LYS A 40 -20.93 11.70 -0.80
CA LYS A 40 -21.42 11.08 0.42
C LYS A 40 -20.27 10.76 1.40
N TYR A 41 -19.17 10.27 0.87
CA TYR A 41 -18.01 9.91 1.69
C TYR A 41 -17.37 11.13 2.35
N VAL A 42 -17.21 12.23 1.61
CA VAL A 42 -16.68 13.49 2.18
C VAL A 42 -17.63 14.06 3.22
N ASP A 43 -18.94 14.08 2.94
CA ASP A 43 -19.95 14.50 3.91
C ASP A 43 -19.88 13.68 5.21
N GLN A 44 -19.78 12.34 5.07
CA GLN A 44 -19.63 11.44 6.21
C GLN A 44 -18.33 11.70 6.99
N LEU A 45 -17.21 11.93 6.31
CA LEU A 45 -15.94 12.24 6.98
C LEU A 45 -16.05 13.53 7.79
N GLN A 46 -16.70 14.55 7.27
CA GLN A 46 -16.85 15.84 7.93
C GLN A 46 -17.88 15.79 9.09
N THR A 47 -19.03 15.16 8.87
CA THR A 47 -20.14 15.18 9.84
C THR A 47 -20.01 14.14 10.94
N GLU A 48 -19.61 12.90 10.60
CA GLU A 48 -19.55 11.80 11.58
C GLU A 48 -18.17 11.69 12.25
N TYR A 49 -17.09 12.05 11.53
CA TYR A 49 -15.72 11.86 12.00
C TYR A 49 -14.99 13.18 12.29
N ASN A 50 -15.63 14.35 12.12
CA ASN A 50 -15.03 15.69 12.28
C ASN A 50 -13.71 15.83 11.50
N TYR A 51 -13.65 15.24 10.31
CA TYR A 51 -12.46 15.26 9.46
C TYR A 51 -12.58 16.29 8.35
N GLU A 52 -12.16 17.53 8.64
CA GLU A 52 -12.29 18.68 7.73
C GLU A 52 -11.23 18.71 6.62
N SER A 53 -10.16 17.92 6.74
CA SER A 53 -9.06 17.90 5.76
C SER A 53 -9.44 17.27 4.43
N ALA A 54 -10.55 16.52 4.38
CA ALA A 54 -11.12 15.96 3.15
C ALA A 54 -12.13 16.93 2.55
N THR A 55 -11.94 17.31 1.30
CA THR A 55 -12.80 18.25 0.56
C THR A 55 -13.22 17.66 -0.78
N TYR A 56 -14.52 17.71 -1.09
CA TYR A 56 -15.00 17.38 -2.43
C TYR A 56 -14.61 18.46 -3.42
N LEU A 57 -14.12 18.06 -4.59
CA LEU A 57 -13.75 18.93 -5.70
C LEU A 57 -14.60 18.59 -6.93
N SER A 58 -15.32 19.56 -7.45
CA SER A 58 -15.89 19.50 -8.79
C SER A 58 -14.79 19.37 -9.85
N LYS A 59 -15.14 19.07 -11.08
CA LYS A 59 -14.19 18.98 -12.20
C LYS A 59 -13.30 20.21 -12.28
N SER A 60 -13.88 21.40 -12.30
CA SER A 60 -13.16 22.67 -12.40
C SER A 60 -12.27 22.98 -11.19
N GLN A 61 -12.66 22.57 -9.99
CA GLN A 61 -11.83 22.70 -8.79
C GLN A 61 -10.66 21.70 -8.78
N MET A 62 -10.89 20.45 -9.24
CA MET A 62 -9.83 19.46 -9.38
C MET A 62 -8.75 19.91 -10.36
N GLU A 63 -9.12 20.60 -11.45
CA GLU A 63 -8.20 21.12 -12.46
C GLU A 63 -7.22 22.19 -11.95
N GLN A 64 -7.49 22.78 -10.79
CA GLN A 64 -6.52 23.65 -10.09
C GLN A 64 -5.33 22.88 -9.48
N TYR A 65 -5.44 21.57 -9.36
CA TYR A 65 -4.41 20.67 -8.86
C TYR A 65 -3.86 19.80 -9.97
N PHE A 66 -4.79 19.18 -10.67
CA PHE A 66 -4.50 18.16 -11.67
C PHE A 66 -5.62 18.11 -12.72
N GLU A 67 -5.25 18.10 -13.99
CA GLU A 67 -6.18 18.03 -15.12
C GLU A 67 -6.13 16.64 -15.77
N SER A 68 -7.28 16.09 -16.10
CA SER A 68 -7.41 14.84 -16.87
C SER A 68 -8.78 14.78 -17.55
N PRO A 69 -8.86 14.38 -18.82
CA PRO A 69 -10.14 14.18 -19.49
C PRO A 69 -10.92 12.98 -18.94
N TYR A 70 -10.24 12.09 -18.24
CA TYR A 70 -10.79 10.84 -17.77
C TYR A 70 -11.62 10.96 -16.49
N TYR A 71 -11.24 11.86 -15.58
CA TYR A 71 -11.88 12.00 -14.28
C TYR A 71 -12.99 13.07 -14.28
N LYS A 72 -14.02 12.85 -13.45
CA LYS A 72 -15.23 13.70 -13.37
C LYS A 72 -15.18 14.68 -12.21
N SER A 73 -14.67 14.26 -11.10
CA SER A 73 -14.55 14.99 -9.84
C SER A 73 -13.50 14.30 -8.95
N ALA A 74 -13.26 14.82 -7.77
CA ALA A 74 -12.33 14.24 -6.84
C ALA A 74 -12.68 14.54 -5.38
N MET A 75 -12.07 13.81 -4.46
CA MET A 75 -11.82 14.23 -3.09
C MET A 75 -10.35 14.65 -2.98
N TYR A 76 -10.08 15.78 -2.37
CA TYR A 76 -8.75 16.20 -1.96
C TYR A 76 -8.60 16.02 -0.45
N ASP A 77 -7.51 15.40 -0.04
CA ASP A 77 -7.14 15.23 1.36
C ASP A 77 -5.81 15.93 1.61
N SER A 78 -5.84 16.98 2.42
CA SER A 78 -4.67 17.81 2.71
C SER A 78 -3.72 17.20 3.75
N GLU A 79 -4.19 16.31 4.61
CA GLU A 79 -3.34 15.61 5.59
C GLU A 79 -2.62 14.39 5.01
N CYS A 80 -3.19 13.76 4.00
CA CYS A 80 -2.53 12.70 3.26
C CYS A 80 -1.44 13.23 2.33
N GLY A 81 -0.66 12.35 1.72
CA GLY A 81 0.42 12.77 0.83
C GLY A 81 1.19 11.60 0.26
N GLN A 82 2.40 11.90 -0.17
CA GLN A 82 3.33 10.93 -0.73
C GLN A 82 4.72 11.06 -0.12
N ILE A 83 5.46 9.97 -0.12
CA ILE A 83 6.87 9.92 0.23
C ILE A 83 7.62 9.02 -0.74
N HIS A 84 8.94 9.05 -0.72
CA HIS A 84 9.78 8.03 -1.33
C HIS A 84 9.88 6.82 -0.38
N PRO A 85 9.15 5.71 -0.61
CA PRO A 85 8.98 4.66 0.39
C PRO A 85 10.28 3.94 0.73
N LEU A 86 11.17 3.75 -0.25
CA LEU A 86 12.48 3.14 -0.01
C LEU A 86 13.37 4.04 0.86
N ASN A 87 13.41 5.35 0.57
CA ASN A 87 14.19 6.29 1.38
C ASN A 87 13.67 6.34 2.82
N TYR A 88 12.35 6.27 3.02
CA TYR A 88 11.76 6.19 4.36
C TYR A 88 12.21 4.93 5.09
N CYS A 89 12.14 3.77 4.45
CA CYS A 89 12.58 2.50 5.02
C CYS A 89 14.07 2.51 5.37
N LEU A 90 14.92 2.98 4.44
CA LEU A 90 16.37 3.09 4.65
C LEU A 90 16.71 4.09 5.75
N GLY A 91 15.95 5.19 5.86
CA GLY A 91 16.10 6.16 6.93
C GLY A 91 15.82 5.56 8.30
N LEU A 92 14.73 4.80 8.44
CA LEU A 92 14.41 4.06 9.66
C LEU A 92 15.50 3.03 10.01
N ALA A 93 15.97 2.26 9.02
CA ALA A 93 17.02 1.27 9.22
C ALA A 93 18.35 1.92 9.66
N LYS A 94 18.73 3.04 9.04
CA LYS A 94 19.91 3.82 9.41
C LYS A 94 19.83 4.31 10.87
N GLU A 95 18.66 4.79 11.28
CA GLU A 95 18.46 5.25 12.65
C GLU A 95 18.53 4.10 13.65
N LEU A 96 17.88 2.98 13.34
CA LEU A 96 17.91 1.77 14.16
C LEU A 96 19.35 1.28 14.41
N LEU A 97 20.20 1.29 13.38
CA LEU A 97 21.58 0.80 13.47
C LEU A 97 22.53 1.71 14.28
N LYS A 98 22.11 2.92 14.65
CA LYS A 98 22.86 3.73 15.63
C LYS A 98 22.84 3.10 17.03
N ASN A 99 21.80 2.31 17.33
CA ASN A 99 21.74 1.54 18.55
C ASN A 99 22.56 0.24 18.40
N LYS A 100 23.66 0.13 19.15
CA LYS A 100 24.56 -1.03 19.11
C LYS A 100 23.89 -2.36 19.48
N ASN A 101 22.75 -2.32 20.15
CA ASN A 101 21.97 -3.50 20.51
C ASN A 101 21.01 -3.96 19.41
N CYS A 102 20.83 -3.17 18.36
CA CYS A 102 20.01 -3.52 17.19
C CYS A 102 20.90 -4.04 16.06
N LYS A 103 20.46 -5.10 15.41
CA LYS A 103 21.15 -5.73 14.26
C LYS A 103 20.16 -6.04 13.17
N ILE A 104 20.57 -5.82 11.91
CA ILE A 104 19.83 -6.23 10.71
C ILE A 104 20.68 -7.29 10.01
N PHE A 105 20.09 -8.42 9.70
CA PHE A 105 20.73 -9.51 8.98
C PHE A 105 20.05 -9.65 7.61
N GLU A 106 20.72 -9.23 6.57
CA GLU A 106 20.31 -9.44 5.19
C GLU A 106 20.67 -10.85 4.72
N ASP A 107 20.06 -11.31 3.63
CA ASP A 107 20.30 -12.65 3.05
C ASP A 107 20.22 -13.78 4.08
N THR A 108 19.29 -13.66 5.03
CA THR A 108 19.15 -14.61 6.14
C THR A 108 17.69 -15.04 6.26
N GLY A 109 17.24 -15.84 5.29
CA GLY A 109 15.87 -16.36 5.23
C GLY A 109 15.54 -17.26 6.42
N VAL A 110 14.39 -17.03 7.05
CA VAL A 110 13.86 -17.87 8.13
C VAL A 110 13.01 -18.98 7.53
N ILE A 111 13.35 -20.25 7.82
CA ILE A 111 12.64 -21.43 7.29
C ILE A 111 11.64 -22.02 8.26
N SER A 112 11.88 -21.88 9.56
CA SER A 112 10.97 -22.38 10.61
C SER A 112 11.22 -21.69 11.94
N TYR A 113 10.26 -21.80 12.83
CA TYR A 113 10.41 -21.42 14.22
C TYR A 113 9.66 -22.41 15.13
N ASN A 114 10.07 -22.49 16.36
CA ASN A 114 9.41 -23.27 17.41
C ASN A 114 9.28 -22.39 18.65
N SER A 115 8.11 -22.42 19.28
CA SER A 115 7.80 -21.69 20.50
C SER A 115 7.58 -22.67 21.62
N GLN A 116 8.40 -22.54 22.66
CA GLN A 116 8.23 -23.17 23.96
C GLN A 116 8.36 -22.08 25.03
N ASN A 117 9.33 -22.19 25.94
CA ASN A 117 9.66 -21.11 26.88
C ASN A 117 10.35 -19.93 26.19
N LYS A 118 11.16 -20.20 25.17
CA LYS A 118 11.78 -19.22 24.27
C LYS A 118 11.51 -19.62 22.83
N VAL A 119 11.53 -18.64 21.94
CA VAL A 119 11.39 -18.90 20.50
C VAL A 119 12.76 -19.28 19.93
N THR A 120 12.81 -20.41 19.25
CA THR A 120 13.96 -20.83 18.45
C THR A 120 13.63 -20.64 16.97
N ILE A 121 14.44 -19.87 16.26
CA ILE A 121 14.26 -19.51 14.85
C ILE A 121 15.37 -20.18 14.06
N ASN A 122 15.03 -20.92 13.01
CA ASN A 122 15.96 -21.60 12.12
C ASN A 122 16.05 -20.89 10.79
N THR A 123 17.26 -20.65 10.30
CA THR A 123 17.51 -19.98 9.04
C THR A 123 17.99 -20.96 7.97
N GLU A 124 17.87 -20.56 6.71
CA GLU A 124 18.38 -21.32 5.55
C GLU A 124 19.90 -21.54 5.58
N LYS A 125 20.63 -20.71 6.33
CA LYS A 125 22.08 -20.84 6.55
C LYS A 125 22.42 -21.76 7.73
N ASN A 126 21.46 -22.54 8.25
CA ASN A 126 21.60 -23.40 9.43
C ASN A 126 22.02 -22.65 10.71
N ILE A 127 21.68 -21.37 10.80
CA ILE A 127 21.87 -20.57 12.01
C ILE A 127 20.61 -20.68 12.87
N ASN A 128 20.79 -20.99 14.15
CA ASN A 128 19.71 -21.03 15.13
C ASN A 128 19.77 -19.78 15.99
N ILE A 129 18.66 -19.03 16.02
CA ILE A 129 18.53 -17.83 16.82
C ILE A 129 17.56 -18.11 17.96
N LYS A 130 17.94 -17.80 19.19
CA LYS A 130 17.05 -17.87 20.36
C LYS A 130 16.63 -16.47 20.76
N ALA A 131 15.32 -16.27 20.93
CA ALA A 131 14.72 -15.00 21.32
C ALA A 131 13.62 -15.19 22.35
N ASP A 132 13.37 -14.18 23.16
CA ASP A 132 12.24 -14.20 24.09
C ASP A 132 10.93 -13.97 23.36
N LYS A 133 10.95 -13.16 22.28
CA LYS A 133 9.78 -12.83 21.47
C LYS A 133 10.13 -12.82 19.98
N LEU A 134 9.16 -13.20 19.14
CA LEU A 134 9.22 -13.17 17.68
C LEU A 134 8.12 -12.28 17.14
N ILE A 135 8.45 -11.43 16.18
CA ILE A 135 7.48 -10.63 15.43
C ILE A 135 7.55 -11.03 13.96
N ILE A 136 6.46 -11.54 13.41
CA ILE A 136 6.37 -11.95 12.00
C ILE A 136 5.80 -10.81 11.18
N CYS A 137 6.63 -10.16 10.38
CA CYS A 137 6.25 -9.01 9.53
C CYS A 137 6.45 -9.28 8.02
N CYS A 138 6.41 -10.54 7.61
CA CYS A 138 6.69 -10.96 6.22
C CYS A 138 5.59 -10.55 5.23
N ASN A 139 4.39 -10.21 5.71
CA ASN A 139 3.25 -9.80 4.88
C ASN A 139 3.02 -10.78 3.71
N ALA A 140 2.95 -10.29 2.46
CA ALA A 140 2.73 -11.12 1.26
C ALA A 140 3.79 -12.20 1.03
N TYR A 141 4.96 -12.09 1.67
CA TYR A 141 6.11 -12.99 1.49
C TYR A 141 6.27 -14.02 2.60
N ILE A 142 5.24 -14.26 3.40
CA ILE A 142 5.29 -15.20 4.52
C ILE A 142 5.59 -16.66 4.10
N GLY A 143 5.32 -17.02 2.85
CA GLY A 143 5.58 -18.36 2.34
C GLY A 143 4.92 -19.45 3.18
N ASP A 144 5.66 -20.51 3.45
CA ASP A 144 5.22 -21.64 4.29
C ASP A 144 5.62 -21.51 5.76
N LEU A 145 6.21 -20.39 6.16
CA LEU A 145 6.66 -20.14 7.53
C LEU A 145 5.53 -20.31 8.55
N ASN A 146 4.32 -19.86 8.22
CA ASN A 146 3.12 -20.10 9.03
C ASN A 146 1.87 -20.25 8.15
N LYS A 147 1.39 -21.48 8.04
CA LYS A 147 0.23 -21.84 7.20
C LYS A 147 -1.07 -21.19 7.67
N SER A 148 -1.25 -20.96 8.97
CA SER A 148 -2.46 -20.32 9.51
C SER A 148 -2.51 -18.84 9.09
N LEU A 149 -1.42 -18.10 9.24
CA LEU A 149 -1.31 -16.71 8.81
C LEU A 149 -1.43 -16.59 7.30
N ARG A 150 -0.74 -17.45 6.54
CA ARG A 150 -0.80 -17.46 5.07
C ARG A 150 -2.23 -17.58 4.54
N ARG A 151 -3.07 -18.42 5.17
CA ARG A 151 -4.47 -18.62 4.76
C ARG A 151 -5.35 -17.37 4.89
N LYS A 152 -4.95 -16.40 5.70
CA LYS A 152 -5.72 -15.17 5.94
C LYS A 152 -5.46 -14.07 4.91
N ILE A 153 -4.42 -14.22 4.11
CA ILE A 153 -4.01 -13.22 3.13
C ILE A 153 -3.91 -13.83 1.73
N MET A 154 -4.10 -12.98 0.75
CA MET A 154 -3.90 -13.27 -0.66
C MET A 154 -2.83 -12.34 -1.22
N PRO A 155 -1.67 -12.86 -1.64
CA PRO A 155 -0.68 -12.08 -2.37
C PRO A 155 -1.21 -11.70 -3.75
N VAL A 156 -1.25 -10.39 -4.04
CA VAL A 156 -1.65 -9.83 -5.33
C VAL A 156 -0.49 -9.04 -5.89
N LYS A 157 -0.05 -9.37 -7.08
CA LYS A 157 1.04 -8.69 -7.76
C LYS A 157 0.55 -7.40 -8.39
N THR A 158 1.21 -6.28 -8.10
CA THR A 158 0.93 -4.95 -8.65
C THR A 158 2.15 -4.42 -9.38
N TYR A 159 1.95 -3.43 -10.24
CA TYR A 159 2.97 -2.96 -11.17
C TYR A 159 3.11 -1.45 -11.12
N VAL A 160 4.35 -0.96 -11.25
CA VAL A 160 4.69 0.45 -11.29
C VAL A 160 5.73 0.70 -12.38
N SER A 161 5.59 1.81 -13.09
CA SER A 161 6.59 2.31 -14.03
C SER A 161 7.04 3.72 -13.66
N ALA A 162 8.31 4.01 -13.86
CA ALA A 162 8.89 5.34 -13.72
C ALA A 162 9.29 5.89 -15.09
N PHE A 163 8.88 7.13 -15.37
CA PHE A 163 9.17 7.84 -16.59
C PHE A 163 9.98 9.10 -16.25
N THR A 164 11.27 9.06 -16.56
CA THR A 164 12.25 10.09 -16.14
C THR A 164 12.58 11.11 -17.23
N GLN A 165 12.11 10.92 -18.44
CA GLN A 165 12.45 11.74 -19.61
C GLN A 165 11.26 12.45 -20.22
N ILE A 166 10.22 12.70 -19.43
CA ILE A 166 9.08 13.49 -19.89
C ILE A 166 9.43 14.97 -19.74
N PRO A 167 9.44 15.77 -20.82
CA PRO A 167 9.69 17.19 -20.71
C PRO A 167 8.68 17.87 -19.77
N LYS A 168 9.17 18.80 -18.95
CA LYS A 168 8.31 19.52 -17.99
C LYS A 168 7.07 20.13 -18.64
N LYS A 169 7.19 20.75 -19.83
CA LYS A 169 6.06 21.30 -20.60
C LYS A 169 4.94 20.30 -20.91
N GLU A 170 5.27 19.00 -21.01
CA GLU A 170 4.27 17.96 -21.24
C GLU A 170 3.58 17.57 -19.93
N LEU A 171 4.31 17.57 -18.81
CA LEU A 171 3.75 17.32 -17.47
C LEU A 171 2.89 18.51 -17.02
N ASP A 172 3.30 19.73 -17.29
CA ASP A 172 2.59 20.97 -16.92
C ASP A 172 1.19 21.09 -17.61
N LYS A 173 0.92 20.29 -18.64
CA LYS A 173 -0.43 20.16 -19.21
C LYS A 173 -1.42 19.55 -18.25
N TYR A 174 -0.93 18.67 -17.35
CA TYR A 174 -1.74 17.88 -16.43
C TYR A 174 -1.57 18.30 -14.99
N PHE A 175 -0.34 18.55 -14.54
CA PHE A 175 -0.02 18.83 -13.15
C PHE A 175 0.20 20.32 -12.92
N ARG A 176 -0.59 20.93 -12.04
CA ARG A 176 -0.40 22.33 -11.61
C ARG A 176 0.54 22.43 -10.42
N LYS A 177 0.65 21.37 -9.65
CA LYS A 177 1.58 21.21 -8.54
C LYS A 177 1.88 19.72 -8.32
N PRO A 178 2.96 19.37 -7.60
CA PRO A 178 3.19 18.01 -7.20
C PRO A 178 2.02 17.48 -6.36
N ILE A 179 1.42 16.39 -6.78
CA ILE A 179 0.28 15.78 -6.13
C ILE A 179 0.26 14.28 -6.42
N THR A 180 -0.26 13.49 -5.50
CA THR A 180 -0.54 12.08 -5.77
C THR A 180 -2.02 11.89 -6.06
N VAL A 181 -2.31 11.06 -7.05
CA VAL A 181 -3.66 10.78 -7.53
C VAL A 181 -3.88 9.27 -7.52
N GLY A 182 -4.99 8.83 -6.95
CA GLY A 182 -5.52 7.48 -7.11
C GLY A 182 -6.95 7.54 -7.60
N ASP A 183 -7.41 6.57 -8.39
CA ASP A 183 -8.81 6.51 -8.82
C ASP A 183 -9.64 5.52 -8.00
N MET A 184 -10.95 5.48 -8.25
CA MET A 184 -11.90 4.63 -7.55
C MET A 184 -12.20 3.31 -8.27
N LEU A 185 -11.45 2.96 -9.31
CA LEU A 185 -11.64 1.67 -9.97
C LEU A 185 -11.25 0.52 -9.04
N PHE A 186 -11.87 -0.63 -9.20
CA PHE A 186 -11.51 -1.82 -8.46
C PHE A 186 -10.05 -2.24 -8.72
N VAL A 187 -9.62 -2.16 -9.99
CA VAL A 187 -8.22 -2.22 -10.41
C VAL A 187 -7.75 -0.79 -10.62
N LEU A 188 -7.44 -0.13 -9.53
CA LEU A 188 -7.13 1.31 -9.51
C LEU A 188 -5.85 1.65 -10.26
N ASN A 189 -5.85 2.84 -10.86
CA ASN A 189 -4.63 3.51 -11.30
C ASN A 189 -4.22 4.51 -10.22
N TYR A 190 -2.92 4.64 -10.02
CA TYR A 190 -2.35 5.62 -9.10
C TYR A 190 -1.07 6.19 -9.70
N PHE A 191 -0.87 7.48 -9.55
CA PHE A 191 0.29 8.14 -10.13
C PHE A 191 0.64 9.41 -9.36
N ARG A 192 1.87 9.85 -9.55
CA ARG A 192 2.42 11.05 -8.92
C ARG A 192 3.63 11.57 -9.67
N LEU A 193 3.99 12.81 -9.43
CA LEU A 193 5.34 13.29 -9.70
C LEU A 193 6.20 13.11 -8.44
N ASP A 194 7.42 12.64 -8.62
CA ASP A 194 8.43 12.67 -7.55
C ASP A 194 9.06 14.06 -7.43
N SER A 195 10.00 14.25 -6.49
CA SER A 195 10.72 15.51 -6.27
C SER A 195 11.54 15.99 -7.49
N ASN A 196 11.86 15.09 -8.42
CA ASN A 196 12.61 15.39 -9.63
C ASN A 196 11.69 15.57 -10.87
N ASN A 197 10.37 15.66 -10.67
CA ASN A 197 9.34 15.69 -11.73
C ASN A 197 9.33 14.44 -12.61
N ASN A 198 9.71 13.27 -12.10
CA ASN A 198 9.51 12.02 -12.80
C ASN A 198 8.07 11.54 -12.58
N LEU A 199 7.42 11.08 -13.64
CA LEU A 199 6.11 10.46 -13.52
C LEU A 199 6.26 9.02 -13.02
N ILE A 200 5.73 8.75 -11.84
CA ILE A 200 5.59 7.40 -11.30
C ILE A 200 4.13 6.98 -11.50
N PHE A 201 3.90 5.94 -12.28
CA PHE A 201 2.57 5.47 -12.63
C PHE A 201 2.41 4.00 -12.26
N GLY A 202 1.45 3.70 -11.41
CA GLY A 202 1.09 2.36 -11.00
C GLY A 202 -0.33 2.00 -11.42
N GLY A 203 -0.54 0.72 -11.64
CA GLY A 203 -1.84 0.18 -12.03
C GLY A 203 -1.74 -1.25 -12.52
N GLY A 204 -2.89 -1.83 -12.79
CA GLY A 204 -2.94 -3.23 -13.16
C GLY A 204 -2.61 -4.17 -11.99
N VAL A 205 -3.16 -5.35 -12.05
CA VAL A 205 -2.94 -6.39 -11.03
C VAL A 205 -2.83 -7.75 -11.71
N SER A 206 -2.01 -8.63 -11.17
CA SER A 206 -1.99 -10.04 -11.52
C SER A 206 -2.30 -10.90 -10.30
N TYR A 207 -3.28 -11.77 -10.47
CA TYR A 207 -3.71 -12.73 -9.46
C TYR A 207 -3.15 -14.14 -9.71
N SER A 208 -2.67 -14.38 -10.95
CA SER A 208 -2.05 -15.64 -11.33
C SER A 208 -0.54 -15.68 -11.08
N ASN A 209 0.06 -14.57 -10.64
CA ASN A 209 1.52 -14.35 -10.60
C ASN A 209 2.22 -14.42 -11.98
N ILE A 210 1.45 -14.49 -13.07
CA ILE A 210 1.99 -14.44 -14.43
C ILE A 210 2.05 -12.96 -14.83
N ASP A 211 3.22 -12.50 -15.19
CA ASP A 211 3.41 -11.15 -15.68
C ASP A 211 2.81 -10.99 -17.08
N PRO A 212 2.19 -9.86 -17.40
CA PRO A 212 1.83 -9.54 -18.78
C PRO A 212 3.07 -9.59 -19.68
N ILE A 213 2.91 -10.12 -20.89
CA ILE A 213 3.99 -10.23 -21.88
C ILE A 213 4.68 -8.88 -22.13
N ASN A 214 3.90 -7.79 -22.10
CA ASN A 214 4.41 -6.43 -22.17
C ASN A 214 3.73 -5.56 -21.12
N LEU A 215 4.35 -5.49 -19.96
CA LEU A 215 3.84 -4.77 -18.81
C LEU A 215 3.79 -3.25 -19.03
N GLU A 216 4.83 -2.68 -19.63
CA GLU A 216 4.89 -1.25 -19.96
C GLU A 216 3.73 -0.87 -20.90
N LEU A 217 3.45 -1.69 -21.92
CA LEU A 217 2.34 -1.44 -22.83
C LEU A 217 0.99 -1.48 -22.12
N SER A 218 0.83 -2.36 -21.15
CA SER A 218 -0.40 -2.41 -20.35
C SER A 218 -0.63 -1.13 -19.57
N LEU A 219 0.40 -0.60 -18.90
CA LEU A 219 0.33 0.67 -18.17
C LEU A 219 0.15 1.88 -19.12
N LYS A 220 0.80 1.87 -20.27
CA LYS A 220 0.64 2.90 -21.30
C LYS A 220 -0.80 3.02 -21.82
N LYS A 221 -1.58 1.93 -21.83
CA LYS A 221 -3.02 1.99 -22.18
C LYS A 221 -3.82 2.80 -21.16
N SER A 222 -3.49 2.69 -19.87
CA SER A 222 -4.10 3.52 -18.82
C SER A 222 -3.62 4.97 -18.92
N ILE A 223 -2.33 5.18 -19.10
CA ILE A 223 -1.74 6.53 -19.29
C ILE A 223 -2.42 7.23 -20.45
N ARG A 224 -2.62 6.59 -21.60
CA ARG A 224 -3.31 7.19 -22.76
C ARG A 224 -4.71 7.71 -22.43
N LYS A 225 -5.44 7.04 -21.55
CA LYS A 225 -6.79 7.47 -21.13
C LYS A 225 -6.74 8.65 -20.15
N ILE A 226 -5.79 8.59 -19.21
CA ILE A 226 -5.73 9.49 -18.06
C ILE A 226 -4.90 10.74 -18.38
N LEU A 227 -3.78 10.56 -19.08
CA LEU A 227 -2.78 11.59 -19.44
C LEU A 227 -2.42 11.45 -20.93
N PRO A 228 -3.39 11.76 -21.87
CA PRO A 228 -3.18 11.56 -23.30
C PRO A 228 -1.89 12.21 -23.81
N GLY A 229 -1.10 11.48 -24.60
CA GLY A 229 0.16 11.95 -25.14
C GLY A 229 1.38 11.67 -24.28
N LEU A 230 1.22 11.32 -23.00
CA LEU A 230 2.35 10.87 -22.18
C LEU A 230 2.71 9.41 -22.40
N GLU A 231 1.82 8.59 -22.95
CA GLU A 231 2.10 7.18 -23.28
C GLU A 231 3.17 6.98 -24.36
N LYS A 232 3.51 8.04 -25.10
CA LYS A 232 4.58 8.01 -26.12
C LYS A 232 5.97 7.89 -25.50
N PHE A 233 6.15 8.35 -24.26
CA PHE A 233 7.42 8.28 -23.58
C PHE A 233 7.74 6.86 -23.11
N LYS A 234 9.02 6.51 -23.13
CA LYS A 234 9.49 5.20 -22.67
C LYS A 234 9.67 5.21 -21.15
N ALA A 235 9.26 4.15 -20.48
CA ALA A 235 9.58 3.98 -19.08
C ALA A 235 11.10 3.76 -18.92
N TRP A 236 11.69 4.41 -17.93
CA TRP A 236 13.06 4.14 -17.50
C TRP A 236 13.16 2.75 -16.87
N CYS A 237 12.22 2.44 -15.99
CA CYS A 237 12.09 1.11 -15.43
C CYS A 237 10.63 0.79 -15.12
N THR A 238 10.33 -0.50 -15.06
CA THR A 238 9.05 -1.05 -14.62
C THR A 238 9.33 -2.20 -13.66
N TRP A 239 8.66 -2.19 -12.52
CA TRP A 239 8.82 -3.22 -11.51
C TRP A 239 7.47 -3.67 -10.96
N SER A 240 7.51 -4.73 -10.16
CA SER A 240 6.33 -5.27 -9.49
C SER A 240 6.62 -5.58 -8.03
N GLY A 241 5.57 -5.66 -7.25
CA GLY A 241 5.61 -6.09 -5.86
C GLY A 241 4.31 -6.77 -5.47
N HIS A 242 4.31 -7.50 -4.36
CA HIS A 242 3.11 -8.14 -3.86
C HIS A 242 2.52 -7.33 -2.71
N VAL A 243 1.21 -7.09 -2.79
CA VAL A 243 0.40 -6.63 -1.67
C VAL A 243 -0.37 -7.80 -1.08
N ALA A 244 -0.48 -7.87 0.23
CA ALA A 244 -1.30 -8.88 0.91
C ALA A 244 -2.69 -8.32 1.17
N ILE A 245 -3.70 -8.98 0.63
CA ILE A 245 -5.11 -8.60 0.78
C ILE A 245 -5.78 -9.57 1.74
N THR A 246 -6.55 -9.07 2.70
CA THR A 246 -7.45 -9.84 3.55
C THR A 246 -8.87 -9.85 2.96
N VAL A 247 -9.69 -10.83 3.32
CA VAL A 247 -11.08 -10.91 2.81
C VAL A 247 -11.90 -9.68 3.17
N ASN A 248 -11.74 -9.17 4.38
CA ASN A 248 -12.47 -8.00 4.90
C ASN A 248 -11.73 -6.67 4.69
N ARG A 249 -10.57 -6.68 4.03
CA ARG A 249 -9.71 -5.52 3.77
C ARG A 249 -9.09 -4.86 5.01
N PHE A 250 -9.37 -5.34 6.22
CA PHE A 250 -8.73 -4.88 7.45
C PHE A 250 -7.35 -5.51 7.65
N PRO A 251 -6.39 -4.80 8.24
CA PRO A 251 -5.09 -5.36 8.61
C PRO A 251 -5.25 -6.53 9.58
N HIS A 252 -4.52 -7.60 9.36
CA HIS A 252 -4.49 -8.78 10.23
C HIS A 252 -3.28 -8.69 11.15
N ILE A 253 -3.55 -8.30 12.38
CA ILE A 253 -2.57 -8.01 13.42
C ILE A 253 -2.98 -8.71 14.69
N GLY A 254 -2.04 -9.30 15.41
CA GLY A 254 -2.35 -10.01 16.64
C GLY A 254 -1.16 -10.81 17.20
N SER A 255 -1.49 -11.73 18.08
CA SER A 255 -0.58 -12.70 18.66
C SER A 255 -1.01 -14.13 18.34
N ILE A 256 -0.06 -15.04 18.24
CA ILE A 256 -0.33 -16.51 18.14
C ILE A 256 -0.32 -17.12 19.53
N ASP A 257 0.63 -16.67 20.34
CA ASP A 257 0.79 -17.00 21.74
C ASP A 257 1.47 -15.83 22.47
N ASN A 258 1.87 -16.02 23.72
CA ASN A 258 2.43 -14.97 24.57
C ASN A 258 3.74 -14.36 24.06
N ASN A 259 4.44 -15.03 23.14
CA ASN A 259 5.75 -14.61 22.66
C ASN A 259 5.88 -14.55 21.12
N ILE A 260 4.80 -14.79 20.38
CA ILE A 260 4.79 -14.64 18.92
C ILE A 260 3.71 -13.66 18.49
N PHE A 261 4.14 -12.54 17.90
CA PHE A 261 3.30 -11.49 17.37
C PHE A 261 3.39 -11.47 15.85
N PHE A 262 2.37 -10.94 15.19
CA PHE A 262 2.39 -10.83 13.74
C PHE A 262 1.64 -9.60 13.24
N ALA A 263 2.02 -9.14 12.04
CA ALA A 263 1.34 -8.07 11.34
C ALA A 263 1.41 -8.27 9.83
N GLN A 264 0.24 -8.32 9.16
CA GLN A 264 0.12 -8.56 7.73
C GLN A 264 -1.22 -8.07 7.16
N GLY A 265 -1.41 -8.18 5.83
CA GLY A 265 -2.72 -8.02 5.21
C GLY A 265 -3.23 -6.59 5.13
N TYR A 266 -2.36 -5.64 4.82
CA TYR A 266 -2.70 -4.21 4.78
C TYR A 266 -3.51 -3.78 3.56
N SER A 267 -3.82 -4.70 2.65
CA SER A 267 -4.74 -4.52 1.51
C SER A 267 -4.43 -3.30 0.62
N GLY A 268 -3.15 -2.92 0.48
CA GLY A 268 -2.69 -1.80 -0.33
C GLY A 268 -2.46 -0.50 0.45
N HIS A 269 -2.87 -0.40 1.70
CA HIS A 269 -2.73 0.80 2.55
C HIS A 269 -1.60 0.66 3.61
N GLY A 270 -0.54 -0.09 3.28
CA GLY A 270 0.45 -0.52 4.26
C GLY A 270 1.34 0.58 4.83
N LEU A 271 1.76 1.57 4.04
CA LEU A 271 2.86 2.45 4.42
C LEU A 271 2.64 3.14 5.77
N ALA A 272 1.54 3.85 5.93
CA ALA A 272 1.23 4.53 7.19
C ALA A 272 0.85 3.53 8.30
N ILE A 273 0.05 2.52 7.96
CA ILE A 273 -0.45 1.55 8.94
C ILE A 273 0.70 0.72 9.52
N THR A 274 1.70 0.30 8.73
CA THR A 274 2.86 -0.45 9.26
C THR A 274 3.66 0.35 10.28
N THR A 275 3.80 1.65 10.09
CA THR A 275 4.47 2.54 11.05
C THR A 275 3.73 2.56 12.38
N MET A 276 2.41 2.74 12.36
CA MET A 276 1.57 2.71 13.56
C MET A 276 1.60 1.33 14.25
N VAL A 277 1.50 0.27 13.46
CA VAL A 277 1.53 -1.11 14.00
C VAL A 277 2.87 -1.42 14.64
N GLY A 278 3.98 -0.96 14.05
CA GLY A 278 5.31 -1.08 14.67
C GLY A 278 5.36 -0.46 16.06
N LYS A 279 4.81 0.75 16.22
CA LYS A 279 4.68 1.42 17.52
C LYS A 279 3.81 0.61 18.49
N MET A 280 2.62 0.18 18.06
CA MET A 280 1.71 -0.60 18.89
C MET A 280 2.34 -1.92 19.37
N LEU A 281 3.03 -2.63 18.49
CA LEU A 281 3.74 -3.86 18.85
C LEU A 281 4.85 -3.59 19.86
N ALA A 282 5.61 -2.50 19.70
CA ALA A 282 6.63 -2.10 20.67
C ALA A 282 6.02 -1.81 22.04
N GLU A 283 4.89 -1.08 22.09
CA GLU A 283 4.17 -0.77 23.35
C GLU A 283 3.66 -2.04 24.05
N VAL A 284 3.08 -3.00 23.30
CA VAL A 284 2.60 -4.27 23.85
C VAL A 284 3.76 -5.12 24.37
N ILE A 285 4.84 -5.21 23.60
CA ILE A 285 6.01 -6.02 23.95
C ILE A 285 6.72 -5.47 25.20
N SER A 286 6.71 -4.16 25.39
CA SER A 286 7.26 -3.49 26.57
C SER A 286 6.27 -3.38 27.74
N ASN A 287 5.08 -3.96 27.64
CA ASN A 287 4.00 -3.90 28.64
C ASN A 287 3.52 -2.47 28.98
N GLN A 288 3.62 -1.54 28.03
CA GLN A 288 3.19 -0.16 28.24
C GLN A 288 1.71 0.05 27.92
N ASN A 289 1.20 -0.65 26.88
CA ASN A 289 -0.18 -0.50 26.42
C ASN A 289 -0.61 -1.77 25.67
N ASN A 290 -1.90 -2.08 25.65
CA ASN A 290 -2.44 -3.23 24.90
C ASN A 290 -3.50 -2.81 23.86
N ASN A 291 -3.14 -1.89 22.96
CA ASN A 291 -4.00 -1.51 21.83
C ASN A 291 -4.12 -2.61 20.77
N LEU A 292 -3.29 -3.65 20.82
CA LEU A 292 -3.35 -4.80 19.93
C LEU A 292 -4.68 -5.54 20.04
N SER A 293 -5.25 -5.61 21.26
CA SER A 293 -6.53 -6.25 21.54
C SER A 293 -7.71 -5.70 20.71
N LEU A 294 -7.61 -4.45 20.21
CA LEU A 294 -8.60 -3.86 19.33
C LEU A 294 -8.61 -4.55 17.96
N PHE A 295 -7.43 -4.88 17.45
CA PHE A 295 -7.28 -5.55 16.15
C PHE A 295 -7.60 -7.05 16.23
N GLU A 296 -7.34 -7.70 17.34
CA GLU A 296 -7.66 -9.12 17.59
C GLU A 296 -9.17 -9.40 17.56
N LYS A 297 -10.00 -8.37 17.77
CA LYS A 297 -11.47 -8.47 17.64
C LYS A 297 -11.94 -8.67 16.20
N PHE A 298 -11.14 -8.26 15.21
CA PHE A 298 -11.50 -8.46 13.80
C PHE A 298 -11.27 -9.90 13.37
N LYS A 299 -12.37 -10.62 13.12
CA LYS A 299 -12.31 -12.00 12.65
C LYS A 299 -11.91 -12.04 11.18
N HIS A 300 -10.75 -12.59 10.88
CA HIS A 300 -10.28 -12.79 9.52
C HIS A 300 -10.68 -14.19 9.02
N LYS A 301 -11.41 -14.23 7.89
CA LYS A 301 -11.75 -15.48 7.20
C LYS A 301 -10.55 -15.98 6.40
N ASN A 302 -10.46 -17.31 6.24
CA ASN A 302 -9.52 -17.88 5.29
C ASN A 302 -10.00 -17.59 3.87
N PHE A 303 -9.06 -17.38 2.94
CA PHE A 303 -9.39 -17.40 1.52
C PHE A 303 -9.86 -18.80 1.13
N PRO A 304 -10.95 -18.92 0.32
CA PRO A 304 -11.45 -20.21 -0.15
C PRO A 304 -10.45 -20.86 -1.13
N GLY A 305 -10.44 -22.19 -1.17
CA GLY A 305 -9.68 -22.96 -2.18
C GLY A 305 -8.18 -23.12 -1.89
N PHE A 306 -7.76 -22.92 -0.66
CA PHE A 306 -6.36 -22.91 -0.25
C PHE A 306 -5.57 -24.16 -0.70
N GLY A 307 -4.69 -23.95 -1.68
CA GLY A 307 -3.67 -24.90 -2.13
C GLY A 307 -3.82 -25.43 -3.56
N ILE A 308 -5.02 -25.61 -4.09
CA ILE A 308 -5.21 -26.20 -5.43
C ILE A 308 -6.12 -25.34 -6.32
N ILE A 309 -7.18 -24.75 -5.77
CA ILE A 309 -8.23 -24.05 -6.53
C ILE A 309 -8.20 -22.52 -6.33
N ASP A 310 -7.34 -22.00 -5.45
CA ASP A 310 -7.29 -20.58 -5.10
C ASP A 310 -7.08 -19.68 -6.28
N LYS A 311 -6.06 -20.00 -7.10
CA LYS A 311 -5.67 -19.16 -8.24
C LYS A 311 -6.75 -19.11 -9.33
N PRO A 312 -7.32 -20.24 -9.80
CA PRO A 312 -8.41 -20.22 -10.78
C PRO A 312 -9.66 -19.49 -10.29
N LEU A 313 -10.12 -19.77 -9.05
CA LEU A 313 -11.30 -19.14 -8.49
C LEU A 313 -11.11 -17.64 -8.33
N LEU A 314 -9.92 -17.24 -7.92
CA LEU A 314 -9.53 -15.84 -7.79
C LEU A 314 -9.51 -15.12 -9.14
N VAL A 315 -8.89 -15.73 -10.16
CA VAL A 315 -8.87 -15.20 -11.53
C VAL A 315 -10.30 -14.98 -12.05
N LEU A 316 -11.22 -15.92 -11.79
CA LEU A 316 -12.63 -15.78 -12.17
C LEU A 316 -13.32 -14.63 -11.42
N ALA A 317 -13.18 -14.56 -10.10
CA ALA A 317 -13.77 -13.48 -9.29
C ALA A 317 -13.25 -12.10 -9.72
N MET A 318 -11.97 -12.00 -10.00
CA MET A 318 -11.35 -10.74 -10.42
C MET A 318 -11.67 -10.35 -11.85
N SER A 319 -11.85 -11.34 -12.74
CA SER A 319 -12.35 -11.12 -14.10
C SER A 319 -13.77 -10.54 -14.05
N TYR A 320 -14.60 -11.04 -13.14
CA TYR A 320 -15.93 -10.47 -12.88
C TYR A 320 -15.87 -9.01 -12.42
N PHE A 321 -15.02 -8.66 -11.44
CA PHE A 321 -14.90 -7.28 -10.99
C PHE A 321 -14.31 -6.35 -12.06
N LYS A 322 -13.34 -6.83 -12.84
CA LYS A 322 -12.82 -6.08 -13.98
C LYS A 322 -13.88 -5.84 -15.07
N LEU A 323 -14.75 -6.82 -15.30
CA LEU A 323 -15.89 -6.69 -16.21
C LEU A 323 -16.90 -5.67 -15.65
N LYS A 324 -17.17 -5.71 -14.34
CA LYS A 324 -18.04 -4.74 -13.66
C LYS A 324 -17.51 -3.31 -13.80
N ASP A 325 -16.20 -3.08 -13.56
CA ASP A 325 -15.56 -1.78 -13.81
C ASP A 325 -15.79 -1.34 -15.26
N HIS A 326 -15.58 -2.24 -16.23
CA HIS A 326 -15.75 -1.91 -17.64
C HIS A 326 -17.20 -1.56 -18.03
N LEU A 327 -18.17 -2.23 -17.42
CA LEU A 327 -19.59 -1.97 -17.64
C LEU A 327 -20.06 -0.68 -16.95
N SER A 328 -19.48 -0.32 -15.81
CA SER A 328 -19.78 0.93 -15.09
C SER A 328 -19.20 2.18 -15.76
N LEU A 329 -18.30 2.01 -16.73
CA LEU A 329 -17.69 3.08 -17.51
C LEU A 329 -18.49 3.44 -18.79
N LYS A 330 -19.50 2.63 -19.15
CA LYS A 330 -20.44 2.90 -20.25
C LYS A 330 -21.67 3.61 -19.71
#